data_2966400e1943afab3acdd76a30b298c5
#
_entry.id   2966400e1943afab3acdd76a30b298c5
#
_cell.length_a   1.000
_cell.length_b   1.000
_cell.length_c   1.000
_cell.angle_alpha   90.00
_cell.angle_beta   90.00
_cell.angle_gamma   90.00
#
_symmetry.space_group_name_H-M   'P 1'
#
loop_
_entity.id
_entity.type
_entity.pdbx_description
1 polymer ?
#
loop_
_entity_poly.entity_id
_entity_poly.type
_entity_poly.pdbx_seq_one_letter_code
_entity_poly.pdbx_strand_id
1 'polypeptide(L)'
;MRRAVSQAAALQGVTLAEDAVSSAAFLGSSNPGGSERVALFGAVAHYRYRLRVGPTEHDVVTLHRVVKEDGAWRPARSSRAVFMVHGDGWGFEAAFLSSVGSAYVPPEQSLAAYLAKEGVDVWGIDLRWAGVPEGTQDFRFMKNWTLETHATDVGVALGVARLMRLAGGNFLGNMHLLGWSRGAVVGYAYLNREALLPRALRQVDGFIPMDMAVRFGPRDAQQQAWACERFEALSDARREGRLEGGLLGPAPGMMLRAIGQLAASEPTAPSLLVEPDVFGPGTGRPTNRKLAVVAAGATSVLFAPLQPIVPGYHLLGSTPDAMGLPEQLTFTREGYLFEYGQRAAPYQSLNEVVETEAWACGLDVPYDDRLRHVKVPVLYVGAAGGVGRYGEHSVTLLGSRDVTVLDIRTLPEAARALDYGHADLFLADDARVRVWRPLLQWVRAH
;
A
#
# COMPACT_ATOMS: atom_id res chain seq x y z
N MET A 1 24.40 19.11 -4.17
CA MET A 1 23.46 18.01 -3.93
C MET A 1 22.97 18.00 -2.49
N ARG A 2 23.83 17.85 -1.44
CA ARG A 2 23.44 17.91 -0.01
C ARG A 2 22.54 19.13 0.31
N ARG A 3 22.93 20.35 -0.11
CA ARG A 3 22.10 21.56 0.06
C ARG A 3 20.74 21.47 -0.61
N ALA A 4 20.65 20.87 -1.80
CA ALA A 4 19.38 20.73 -2.52
C ALA A 4 18.43 19.74 -1.83
N VAL A 5 18.95 18.62 -1.30
CA VAL A 5 18.15 17.66 -0.52
C VAL A 5 17.70 18.26 0.80
N SER A 6 18.59 18.95 1.53
CA SER A 6 18.21 19.68 2.75
C SER A 6 17.20 20.81 2.47
N GLN A 7 17.32 21.52 1.35
CA GLN A 7 16.36 22.54 0.95
C GLN A 7 15.01 21.91 0.58
N ALA A 8 15.00 20.79 -0.15
CA ALA A 8 13.76 20.08 -0.48
C ALA A 8 13.04 19.58 0.78
N ALA A 9 13.79 19.05 1.76
CA ALA A 9 13.24 18.64 3.05
C ALA A 9 12.75 19.84 3.88
N ALA A 10 13.52 20.92 3.94
CA ALA A 10 13.14 22.14 4.66
C ALA A 10 11.86 22.78 4.07
N LEU A 11 11.67 22.75 2.76
CA LEU A 11 10.45 23.20 2.08
C LEU A 11 9.23 22.34 2.44
N GLN A 12 9.45 21.09 2.86
CA GLN A 12 8.42 20.19 3.38
C GLN A 12 8.26 20.32 4.91
N GLY A 13 8.97 21.26 5.56
CA GLY A 13 8.96 21.45 7.00
C GLY A 13 9.67 20.35 7.79
N VAL A 14 10.58 19.62 7.14
CA VAL A 14 11.36 18.53 7.73
C VAL A 14 12.83 18.93 7.84
N THR A 15 13.40 18.77 9.02
CA THR A 15 14.85 18.86 9.23
C THR A 15 15.42 17.45 9.08
N LEU A 16 16.12 17.18 7.99
CA LEU A 16 16.82 15.91 7.81
C LEU A 16 18.09 15.91 8.68
N ALA A 17 18.37 14.80 9.36
CA ALA A 17 19.66 14.59 9.99
C ALA A 17 20.78 14.61 8.91
N GLU A 18 21.96 15.10 9.27
CA GLU A 18 23.10 15.20 8.34
C GLU A 18 23.42 13.87 7.65
N ASP A 19 23.23 12.75 8.35
CA ASP A 19 23.43 11.40 7.84
C ASP A 19 22.43 11.00 6.74
N ALA A 20 21.17 11.46 6.81
CA ALA A 20 20.16 11.23 5.78
C ALA A 20 20.51 11.96 4.48
N VAL A 21 21.03 13.19 4.60
CA VAL A 21 21.57 13.95 3.47
C VAL A 21 22.80 13.30 2.87
N SER A 22 23.63 12.66 3.71
CA SER A 22 24.80 11.90 3.26
C SER A 22 24.40 10.65 2.48
N SER A 23 23.39 9.91 2.94
CA SER A 23 22.87 8.71 2.24
C SER A 23 22.28 9.04 0.86
N ALA A 24 21.61 10.19 0.71
CA ALA A 24 21.12 10.68 -0.58
C ALA A 24 22.25 11.16 -1.52
N ALA A 25 23.44 11.44 -1.02
CA ALA A 25 24.58 11.97 -1.79
C ALA A 25 25.41 10.91 -2.51
N PHE A 26 25.10 9.62 -2.41
CA PHE A 26 25.90 8.51 -2.92
C PHE A 26 25.62 8.12 -4.37
N LEU A 27 25.55 9.06 -5.25
CA LEU A 27 25.31 8.82 -6.68
C LEU A 27 26.59 8.67 -7.51
N GLY A 28 27.70 8.19 -6.95
CA GLY A 28 28.93 8.20 -7.73
C GLY A 28 30.04 7.22 -7.37
N SER A 29 29.84 6.27 -6.44
CA SER A 29 30.92 5.30 -6.17
C SER A 29 30.38 3.88 -5.99
N SER A 30 31.12 2.93 -6.52
CA SER A 30 30.98 1.51 -6.28
C SER A 30 31.12 1.21 -4.78
N ASN A 31 29.98 1.07 -4.11
CA ASN A 31 29.81 0.66 -2.73
C ASN A 31 30.20 1.66 -1.63
N PRO A 32 29.28 2.55 -1.25
CA PRO A 32 29.26 3.12 0.10
C PRO A 32 27.92 2.81 0.78
N GLY A 33 27.99 2.43 2.05
CA GLY A 33 26.91 1.94 2.89
C GLY A 33 25.57 2.63 2.73
N GLY A 34 24.57 1.92 2.15
CA GLY A 34 23.20 2.38 2.10
C GLY A 34 22.40 2.08 0.84
N SER A 35 23.02 1.71 -0.28
CA SER A 35 22.30 1.31 -1.49
C SER A 35 22.52 -0.16 -1.82
N GLU A 36 21.44 -0.86 -2.09
CA GLU A 36 21.46 -2.24 -2.54
C GLU A 36 20.84 -2.32 -3.94
N ARG A 37 21.42 -3.16 -4.82
CA ARG A 37 20.90 -3.44 -6.15
C ARG A 37 20.77 -4.93 -6.35
N VAL A 38 19.60 -5.34 -6.83
CA VAL A 38 19.30 -6.73 -7.23
C VAL A 38 18.87 -6.73 -8.69
N ALA A 39 19.50 -7.54 -9.53
CA ALA A 39 18.99 -7.82 -10.87
C ALA A 39 17.76 -8.74 -10.73
N LEU A 40 16.65 -8.38 -11.39
CA LEU A 40 15.41 -9.14 -11.28
C LEU A 40 15.24 -10.12 -12.45
N PHE A 41 15.05 -9.58 -13.65
CA PHE A 41 14.92 -10.35 -14.90
C PHE A 41 15.20 -9.44 -16.08
N GLY A 42 15.75 -10.02 -17.17
CA GLY A 42 16.13 -9.25 -18.34
C GLY A 42 17.02 -8.06 -17.97
N ALA A 43 16.61 -6.87 -18.38
CA ALA A 43 17.31 -5.61 -18.04
C ALA A 43 16.68 -4.89 -16.85
N VAL A 44 15.76 -5.50 -16.10
CA VAL A 44 15.09 -4.85 -14.96
C VAL A 44 15.87 -5.12 -13.67
N ALA A 45 16.14 -4.07 -12.93
CA ALA A 45 16.79 -4.12 -11.61
C ALA A 45 15.97 -3.39 -10.56
N HIS A 46 16.16 -3.80 -9.33
CA HIS A 46 15.59 -3.21 -8.12
C HIS A 46 16.70 -2.61 -7.27
N TYR A 47 16.52 -1.37 -6.87
CA TYR A 47 17.40 -0.63 -5.97
C TYR A 47 16.68 -0.32 -4.68
N ARG A 48 17.37 -0.41 -3.56
CA ARG A 48 16.88 -0.02 -2.23
C ARG A 48 17.83 1.01 -1.62
N TYR A 49 17.24 2.04 -1.01
CA TYR A 49 17.97 3.12 -0.34
C TYR A 49 17.32 3.39 1.01
N ARG A 50 18.10 3.29 2.09
CA ARG A 50 17.61 3.61 3.43
C ARG A 50 17.77 5.11 3.69
N LEU A 51 16.67 5.76 4.04
CA LEU A 51 16.61 7.19 4.33
C LEU A 51 16.22 7.39 5.79
N ARG A 52 17.05 8.11 6.55
CA ARG A 52 16.65 8.57 7.88
C ARG A 52 15.82 9.84 7.72
N VAL A 53 14.56 9.79 8.21
CA VAL A 53 13.56 10.85 8.06
C VAL A 53 13.16 11.49 9.39
N GLY A 54 13.92 11.19 10.45
CA GLY A 54 13.66 11.74 11.79
C GLY A 54 14.84 11.51 12.73
N PRO A 55 14.70 11.91 14.00
CA PRO A 55 15.80 11.95 14.97
C PRO A 55 16.15 10.57 15.56
N THR A 56 15.22 9.60 15.56
CA THR A 56 15.44 8.30 16.19
C THR A 56 16.02 7.28 15.20
N GLU A 57 16.57 6.21 15.71
CA GLU A 57 17.07 5.09 14.89
C GLU A 57 15.96 4.36 14.13
N HIS A 58 14.72 4.45 14.62
CA HIS A 58 13.54 3.87 14.00
C HIS A 58 12.90 4.77 12.93
N ASP A 59 13.26 6.06 12.88
CA ASP A 59 12.75 7.00 11.88
C ASP A 59 13.46 6.81 10.54
N VAL A 60 13.29 5.64 9.97
CA VAL A 60 13.91 5.22 8.70
C VAL A 60 12.81 4.73 7.76
N VAL A 61 12.89 5.16 6.52
CA VAL A 61 12.09 4.64 5.41
C VAL A 61 13.02 3.99 4.39
N THR A 62 12.52 2.99 3.66
CA THR A 62 13.24 2.45 2.51
C THR A 62 12.64 3.01 1.24
N LEU A 63 13.47 3.68 0.45
CA LEU A 63 13.10 4.13 -0.89
C LEU A 63 13.48 3.03 -1.89
N HIS A 64 12.52 2.62 -2.70
CA HIS A 64 12.68 1.60 -3.73
C HIS A 64 12.70 2.24 -5.11
N ARG A 65 13.46 1.64 -6.03
CA ARG A 65 13.42 1.94 -7.46
C ARG A 65 13.45 0.65 -8.27
N VAL A 66 12.47 0.44 -9.12
CA VAL A 66 12.44 -0.67 -10.08
C VAL A 66 12.48 -0.08 -11.49
N VAL A 67 13.51 -0.40 -12.25
CA VAL A 67 13.79 0.29 -13.51
C VAL A 67 14.56 -0.60 -14.49
N LYS A 68 14.41 -0.37 -15.79
CA LYS A 68 15.34 -0.91 -16.79
C LYS A 68 16.73 -0.30 -16.64
N GLU A 69 17.74 -1.06 -16.98
CA GLU A 69 19.12 -0.62 -17.04
C GLU A 69 19.69 -0.75 -18.47
N ASP A 70 20.53 0.20 -18.85
CA ASP A 70 21.38 0.13 -20.05
C ASP A 70 22.69 -0.64 -19.77
N GLY A 71 22.89 -1.05 -18.56
CA GLY A 71 24.00 -1.82 -18.01
C GLY A 71 23.94 -1.77 -16.48
N ALA A 72 24.62 -2.69 -15.78
CA ALA A 72 24.59 -2.76 -14.33
C ALA A 72 24.90 -1.39 -13.67
N TRP A 73 24.05 -0.97 -12.72
CA TRP A 73 24.12 0.34 -12.06
C TRP A 73 23.88 1.56 -12.96
N ARG A 74 23.35 1.35 -14.14
CA ARG A 74 23.04 2.42 -15.10
C ARG A 74 21.56 2.39 -15.48
N PRO A 75 20.68 2.94 -14.64
CA PRO A 75 19.25 3.06 -14.94
C PRO A 75 19.01 3.74 -16.29
N ALA A 76 18.22 3.12 -17.14
CA ALA A 76 17.80 3.69 -18.39
C ALA A 76 16.97 4.97 -18.17
N ARG A 77 17.06 5.91 -19.08
CA ARG A 77 16.23 7.12 -19.05
C ARG A 77 14.78 6.79 -19.30
N SER A 78 13.89 7.44 -18.57
CA SER A 78 12.44 7.32 -18.73
C SER A 78 11.76 8.67 -18.61
N SER A 79 10.89 9.00 -19.55
CA SER A 79 10.06 10.21 -19.52
C SER A 79 8.91 10.09 -18.52
N ARG A 80 8.54 8.88 -18.10
CA ARG A 80 7.44 8.60 -17.17
C ARG A 80 7.95 7.99 -15.89
N ALA A 81 7.39 8.43 -14.76
CA ALA A 81 7.71 7.88 -13.46
C ALA A 81 6.47 7.78 -12.59
N VAL A 82 6.41 6.69 -11.81
CA VAL A 82 5.36 6.45 -10.83
C VAL A 82 6.01 6.26 -9.46
N PHE A 83 5.47 6.91 -8.44
CA PHE A 83 5.84 6.72 -7.04
C PHE A 83 4.72 5.99 -6.32
N MET A 84 5.02 4.85 -5.70
CA MET A 84 4.03 3.93 -5.11
C MET A 84 4.10 3.93 -3.58
N VAL A 85 2.94 4.00 -2.93
CA VAL A 85 2.77 3.89 -1.48
C VAL A 85 1.89 2.68 -1.18
N HIS A 86 2.42 1.75 -0.39
CA HIS A 86 1.74 0.49 -0.04
C HIS A 86 0.62 0.70 1.00
N GLY A 87 -0.24 -0.31 1.12
CA GLY A 87 -1.32 -0.39 2.12
C GLY A 87 -0.89 -1.05 3.43
N ASP A 88 -1.89 -1.41 4.25
CA ASP A 88 -1.71 -2.08 5.53
C ASP A 88 -1.08 -3.47 5.38
N GLY A 89 -0.28 -3.85 6.35
CA GLY A 89 0.22 -5.20 6.50
C GLY A 89 1.37 -5.59 5.56
N TRP A 90 1.69 -4.82 4.54
CA TRP A 90 2.75 -5.16 3.57
C TRP A 90 3.59 -3.94 3.21
N GLY A 91 4.91 -4.14 3.01
CA GLY A 91 5.80 -3.14 2.43
C GLY A 91 5.75 -3.14 0.90
N PHE A 92 6.58 -2.29 0.28
CA PHE A 92 6.64 -2.10 -1.16
C PHE A 92 6.88 -3.41 -1.94
N GLU A 93 7.85 -4.21 -1.51
CA GLU A 93 8.20 -5.46 -2.24
C GLU A 93 7.03 -6.44 -2.21
N ALA A 94 6.37 -6.60 -1.08
CA ALA A 94 5.24 -7.49 -0.96
C ALA A 94 4.02 -6.98 -1.74
N ALA A 95 3.72 -5.68 -1.69
CA ALA A 95 2.57 -5.10 -2.36
C ALA A 95 2.74 -5.03 -3.88
N PHE A 96 3.90 -4.57 -4.37
CA PHE A 96 4.06 -4.19 -5.78
C PHE A 96 5.12 -5.00 -6.54
N LEU A 97 5.89 -5.85 -5.85
CA LEU A 97 6.98 -6.64 -6.43
C LEU A 97 6.94 -8.10 -5.96
N SER A 98 5.76 -8.57 -5.53
CA SER A 98 5.53 -9.88 -4.90
C SER A 98 5.94 -11.09 -5.76
N SER A 99 5.95 -10.97 -7.08
CA SER A 99 6.33 -12.06 -7.99
C SER A 99 7.83 -12.40 -7.97
N VAL A 100 8.67 -11.47 -7.50
CA VAL A 100 10.11 -11.72 -7.45
C VAL A 100 10.44 -12.75 -6.39
N GLY A 101 11.04 -13.85 -6.82
CA GLY A 101 11.33 -15.00 -5.98
C GLY A 101 10.14 -15.92 -5.70
N SER A 102 8.97 -15.69 -6.32
CA SER A 102 7.83 -16.58 -6.22
C SER A 102 8.07 -17.89 -6.96
N ALA A 103 7.59 -19.00 -6.36
CA ALA A 103 7.56 -20.30 -7.01
C ALA A 103 6.30 -20.49 -7.90
N TYR A 104 5.31 -19.63 -7.80
CA TYR A 104 3.97 -19.81 -8.41
C TYR A 104 3.71 -18.92 -9.60
N VAL A 105 4.41 -17.81 -9.74
CA VAL A 105 4.21 -16.83 -10.83
C VAL A 105 5.56 -16.37 -11.39
N PRO A 106 5.61 -15.99 -12.68
CA PRO A 106 6.84 -15.48 -13.29
C PRO A 106 7.26 -14.11 -12.68
N PRO A 107 8.56 -13.80 -12.64
CA PRO A 107 9.09 -12.59 -11.97
C PRO A 107 8.48 -11.26 -12.44
N GLU A 108 8.00 -11.20 -13.68
CA GLU A 108 7.36 -10.02 -14.24
C GLU A 108 5.87 -9.87 -13.88
N GLN A 109 5.29 -10.80 -13.11
CA GLN A 109 3.87 -10.78 -12.74
C GLN A 109 3.62 -10.01 -11.44
N SER A 110 4.12 -8.78 -11.38
CA SER A 110 3.77 -7.80 -10.36
C SER A 110 3.77 -6.41 -10.97
N LEU A 111 3.01 -5.48 -10.38
CA LEU A 111 2.77 -4.16 -10.99
C LEU A 111 4.07 -3.39 -11.23
N ALA A 112 4.96 -3.30 -10.22
CA ALA A 112 6.21 -2.56 -10.37
C ALA A 112 7.13 -3.18 -11.43
N ALA A 113 7.23 -4.51 -11.45
CA ALA A 113 8.01 -5.25 -12.44
C ALA A 113 7.46 -5.06 -13.87
N TYR A 114 6.14 -5.13 -14.02
CA TYR A 114 5.46 -4.89 -15.30
C TYR A 114 5.71 -3.47 -15.80
N LEU A 115 5.47 -2.45 -14.98
CA LEU A 115 5.66 -1.05 -15.39
C LEU A 115 7.11 -0.76 -15.75
N ALA A 116 8.07 -1.27 -14.97
CA ALA A 116 9.49 -1.13 -15.27
C ALA A 116 9.86 -1.82 -16.60
N LYS A 117 9.35 -3.04 -16.84
CA LYS A 117 9.51 -3.75 -18.12
C LYS A 117 8.97 -2.94 -19.31
N GLU A 118 7.93 -2.15 -19.09
CA GLU A 118 7.32 -1.27 -20.09
C GLU A 118 8.00 0.11 -20.20
N GLY A 119 9.11 0.33 -19.47
CA GLY A 119 9.94 1.53 -19.56
C GLY A 119 9.52 2.68 -18.66
N VAL A 120 8.66 2.45 -17.67
CA VAL A 120 8.35 3.42 -16.60
C VAL A 120 9.42 3.32 -15.53
N ASP A 121 9.89 4.45 -15.00
CA ASP A 121 10.79 4.51 -13.83
C ASP A 121 9.94 4.43 -12.57
N VAL A 122 9.87 3.24 -11.96
CA VAL A 122 9.02 2.97 -10.81
C VAL A 122 9.79 3.22 -9.54
N TRP A 123 9.22 4.04 -8.68
CA TRP A 123 9.70 4.34 -7.34
C TRP A 123 8.66 3.95 -6.31
N GLY A 124 9.05 3.87 -5.05
CA GLY A 124 8.11 3.65 -3.96
C GLY A 124 8.81 3.67 -2.61
N ILE A 125 8.04 3.52 -1.56
CA ILE A 125 8.50 3.68 -0.20
C ILE A 125 8.00 2.51 0.66
N ASP A 126 8.87 2.01 1.56
CA ASP A 126 8.39 1.37 2.79
C ASP A 126 8.18 2.46 3.83
N LEU A 127 6.94 2.56 4.34
CA LEU A 127 6.65 3.41 5.48
C LEU A 127 7.42 2.90 6.71
N ARG A 128 7.69 3.77 7.70
CA ARG A 128 8.55 3.47 8.85
C ARG A 128 8.24 2.13 9.52
N TRP A 129 6.96 1.81 9.71
CA TRP A 129 6.54 0.60 10.40
C TRP A 129 6.84 -0.69 9.63
N ALA A 130 6.96 -0.64 8.31
CA ALA A 130 7.30 -1.82 7.52
C ALA A 130 8.71 -2.37 7.83
N GLY A 131 9.62 -1.51 8.29
CA GLY A 131 10.99 -1.87 8.67
C GLY A 131 11.18 -2.25 10.14
N VAL A 132 10.12 -2.28 10.95
CA VAL A 132 10.23 -2.63 12.38
C VAL A 132 10.54 -4.11 12.53
N PRO A 133 11.61 -4.47 13.27
CA PRO A 133 12.03 -5.86 13.42
C PRO A 133 10.98 -6.71 14.14
N GLU A 134 10.82 -7.95 13.68
CA GLU A 134 10.07 -8.97 14.40
C GLU A 134 10.64 -9.18 15.81
N GLY A 135 9.76 -9.37 16.80
CA GLY A 135 10.17 -9.51 18.20
C GLY A 135 10.37 -8.19 18.95
N THR A 136 10.11 -7.03 18.31
CA THR A 136 10.07 -5.74 19.00
C THR A 136 9.05 -5.78 20.13
N GLN A 137 9.42 -5.30 21.33
CA GLN A 137 8.58 -5.29 22.53
C GLN A 137 8.20 -3.87 22.97
N ASP A 138 9.00 -2.88 22.63
CA ASP A 138 8.76 -1.49 22.98
C ASP A 138 8.43 -0.68 21.73
N PHE A 139 7.21 -0.18 21.65
CA PHE A 139 6.68 0.58 20.52
C PHE A 139 6.58 2.09 20.81
N ARG A 140 7.19 2.61 21.89
CA ARG A 140 7.11 4.04 22.24
C ARG A 140 7.62 4.97 21.13
N PHE A 141 8.51 4.48 20.28
CA PHE A 141 8.97 5.23 19.10
C PHE A 141 7.87 5.47 18.07
N MET A 142 6.78 4.66 18.05
CA MET A 142 5.63 4.86 17.15
C MET A 142 4.66 5.95 17.65
N LYS A 143 4.86 6.52 18.85
CA LYS A 143 3.93 7.49 19.42
C LYS A 143 3.58 8.65 18.48
N ASN A 144 4.52 9.09 17.68
CA ASN A 144 4.36 10.20 16.74
C ASN A 144 4.28 9.75 15.27
N TRP A 145 4.10 8.47 14.99
CA TRP A 145 3.95 7.98 13.63
C TRP A 145 2.47 8.08 13.22
N THR A 146 2.10 9.27 12.86
CA THR A 146 0.75 9.68 12.45
C THR A 146 0.62 9.66 10.94
N LEU A 147 -0.59 9.89 10.44
CA LEU A 147 -0.84 10.06 9.00
C LEU A 147 -0.05 11.26 8.42
N GLU A 148 0.05 12.37 9.19
CA GLU A 148 0.86 13.54 8.80
C GLU A 148 2.35 13.19 8.70
N THR A 149 2.85 12.36 9.62
CA THR A 149 4.25 11.89 9.59
C THR A 149 4.51 11.11 8.31
N HIS A 150 3.66 10.16 7.98
CA HIS A 150 3.83 9.35 6.77
C HIS A 150 3.63 10.15 5.48
N ALA A 151 2.70 11.10 5.46
CA ALA A 151 2.56 12.04 4.34
C ALA A 151 3.82 12.89 4.15
N THR A 152 4.45 13.32 5.25
CA THR A 152 5.74 14.03 5.22
C THR A 152 6.86 13.15 4.67
N ASP A 153 6.95 11.90 5.11
CA ASP A 153 7.94 10.94 4.62
C ASP A 153 7.80 10.69 3.11
N VAL A 154 6.57 10.57 2.61
CA VAL A 154 6.28 10.47 1.17
C VAL A 154 6.79 11.71 0.42
N GLY A 155 6.57 12.91 0.95
CA GLY A 155 7.07 14.15 0.34
C GLY A 155 8.60 14.21 0.26
N VAL A 156 9.29 13.77 1.32
CA VAL A 156 10.77 13.65 1.35
C VAL A 156 11.25 12.62 0.33
N ALA A 157 10.64 11.43 0.34
CA ALA A 157 11.03 10.35 -0.56
C ALA A 157 10.80 10.70 -2.04
N LEU A 158 9.70 11.38 -2.38
CA LEU A 158 9.43 11.94 -3.72
C LEU A 158 10.53 12.93 -4.12
N GLY A 159 10.91 13.86 -3.23
CA GLY A 159 11.98 14.82 -3.48
C GLY A 159 13.31 14.14 -3.77
N VAL A 160 13.67 13.14 -2.98
CA VAL A 160 14.89 12.33 -3.20
C VAL A 160 14.82 11.58 -4.53
N ALA A 161 13.71 10.90 -4.83
CA ALA A 161 13.52 10.18 -6.09
C ALA A 161 13.70 11.09 -7.31
N ARG A 162 13.09 12.29 -7.30
CA ARG A 162 13.22 13.28 -8.38
C ARG A 162 14.65 13.76 -8.57
N LEU A 163 15.38 14.03 -7.47
CA LEU A 163 16.79 14.42 -7.54
C LEU A 163 17.66 13.28 -8.09
N MET A 164 17.40 12.04 -7.69
CA MET A 164 18.11 10.87 -8.22
C MET A 164 17.82 10.65 -9.70
N ARG A 165 16.60 10.87 -10.15
CA ARG A 165 16.23 10.86 -11.57
C ARG A 165 17.02 11.89 -12.35
N LEU A 166 17.07 13.13 -11.85
CA LEU A 166 17.84 14.22 -12.49
C LEU A 166 19.33 13.86 -12.58
N ALA A 167 19.93 13.33 -11.50
CA ALA A 167 21.33 12.92 -11.50
C ALA A 167 21.61 11.75 -12.46
N GLY A 168 20.62 10.89 -12.69
CA GLY A 168 20.64 9.82 -13.69
C GLY A 168 20.39 10.29 -15.13
N GLY A 169 20.31 11.60 -15.36
CA GLY A 169 20.15 12.19 -16.69
C GLY A 169 18.69 12.26 -17.21
N ASN A 170 17.71 12.07 -16.33
CA ASN A 170 16.32 12.37 -16.64
C ASN A 170 16.03 13.87 -16.40
N PHE A 171 14.89 14.37 -16.92
CA PHE A 171 14.42 15.71 -16.56
C PHE A 171 13.96 15.75 -15.10
N LEU A 172 14.06 16.92 -14.45
CA LEU A 172 13.45 17.17 -13.15
C LEU A 172 11.92 17.34 -13.32
N GLY A 173 11.27 16.28 -13.75
CA GLY A 173 9.80 16.21 -13.89
C GLY A 173 9.13 15.81 -12.59
N ASN A 174 7.82 16.04 -12.52
CA ASN A 174 6.97 15.48 -11.49
C ASN A 174 6.73 13.98 -11.74
N MET A 175 6.09 13.33 -10.78
CA MET A 175 5.81 11.89 -10.83
C MET A 175 4.33 11.66 -10.60
N HIS A 176 3.79 10.59 -11.17
CA HIS A 176 2.47 10.11 -10.75
C HIS A 176 2.58 9.47 -9.39
N LEU A 177 1.70 9.86 -8.46
CA LEU A 177 1.59 9.25 -7.14
C LEU A 177 0.53 8.16 -7.17
N LEU A 178 0.92 6.93 -6.91
CA LEU A 178 0.02 5.79 -6.75
C LEU A 178 -0.03 5.39 -5.28
N GLY A 179 -1.22 5.28 -4.72
CA GLY A 179 -1.41 4.74 -3.38
C GLY A 179 -2.41 3.59 -3.40
N TRP A 180 -2.08 2.47 -2.78
CA TRP A 180 -3.00 1.35 -2.61
C TRP A 180 -3.51 1.28 -1.19
N SER A 181 -4.84 1.09 -1.01
CA SER A 181 -5.42 0.94 0.32
C SER A 181 -5.05 2.15 1.21
N ARG A 182 -4.54 1.95 2.40
CA ARG A 182 -4.04 3.04 3.25
C ARG A 182 -2.98 3.90 2.58
N GLY A 183 -2.17 3.36 1.67
CA GLY A 183 -1.25 4.16 0.86
C GLY A 183 -1.96 5.23 0.04
N ALA A 184 -3.22 5.01 -0.38
CA ALA A 184 -4.03 6.05 -1.01
C ALA A 184 -4.43 7.14 0.00
N VAL A 185 -4.73 6.78 1.27
CA VAL A 185 -5.02 7.75 2.34
C VAL A 185 -3.80 8.66 2.58
N VAL A 186 -2.61 8.06 2.70
CA VAL A 186 -1.35 8.81 2.80
C VAL A 186 -1.15 9.72 1.58
N GLY A 187 -1.49 9.23 0.38
CA GLY A 187 -1.45 10.01 -0.86
C GLY A 187 -2.39 11.23 -0.83
N TYR A 188 -3.64 11.07 -0.39
CA TYR A 188 -4.58 12.19 -0.20
C TYR A 188 -4.04 13.20 0.81
N ALA A 189 -3.56 12.75 1.99
CA ALA A 189 -2.98 13.63 3.02
C ALA A 189 -1.75 14.39 2.49
N TYR A 190 -0.87 13.71 1.74
CA TYR A 190 0.26 14.35 1.09
C TYR A 190 -0.17 15.44 0.08
N LEU A 191 -1.11 15.13 -0.80
CA LEU A 191 -1.61 16.09 -1.80
C LEU A 191 -2.31 17.29 -1.17
N ASN A 192 -3.06 17.08 -0.08
CA ASN A 192 -3.63 18.17 0.71
C ASN A 192 -2.54 19.12 1.21
N ARG A 193 -1.43 18.61 1.72
CA ARG A 193 -0.26 19.36 2.15
C ARG A 193 0.47 20.02 0.97
N GLU A 194 0.71 19.26 -0.11
CA GLU A 194 1.37 19.77 -1.31
C GLU A 194 0.60 20.95 -1.94
N ALA A 195 -0.73 20.98 -1.81
CA ALA A 195 -1.57 22.07 -2.31
C ALA A 195 -1.21 23.44 -1.71
N LEU A 196 -0.56 23.49 -0.54
CA LEU A 196 -0.01 24.71 0.08
C LEU A 196 1.22 25.27 -0.65
N LEU A 197 1.94 24.41 -1.37
CA LEU A 197 3.17 24.79 -2.03
C LEU A 197 2.89 25.58 -3.31
N PRO A 198 3.76 26.57 -3.65
CA PRO A 198 3.77 27.15 -4.97
C PRO A 198 3.86 26.05 -6.05
N ARG A 199 3.16 26.25 -7.18
CA ARG A 199 3.06 25.23 -8.24
C ARG A 199 4.43 24.69 -8.69
N ALA A 200 5.45 25.53 -8.74
CA ALA A 200 6.81 25.15 -9.15
C ALA A 200 7.51 24.19 -8.16
N LEU A 201 7.03 24.10 -6.92
CA LEU A 201 7.59 23.22 -5.88
C LEU A 201 6.79 21.92 -5.70
N ARG A 202 5.67 21.79 -6.39
CA ARG A 202 4.88 20.55 -6.36
C ARG A 202 5.62 19.43 -7.07
N GLN A 203 5.40 18.20 -6.62
CA GLN A 203 6.16 17.03 -7.03
C GLN A 203 5.30 16.01 -7.80
N VAL A 204 3.97 16.15 -7.68
CA VAL A 204 2.99 15.23 -8.27
C VAL A 204 2.30 15.88 -9.45
N ASP A 205 2.18 15.16 -10.57
CA ASP A 205 1.48 15.57 -11.79
C ASP A 205 0.29 14.66 -12.16
N GLY A 206 0.08 13.56 -11.43
CA GLY A 206 -1.09 12.69 -11.54
C GLY A 206 -1.28 11.86 -10.28
N PHE A 207 -2.52 11.51 -9.92
CA PHE A 207 -2.83 10.72 -8.73
C PHE A 207 -3.61 9.47 -9.06
N ILE A 208 -3.17 8.33 -8.52
CA ILE A 208 -3.76 7.01 -8.75
C ILE A 208 -4.13 6.39 -7.38
N PRO A 209 -5.27 6.80 -6.77
CA PRO A 209 -5.78 6.12 -5.58
C PRO A 209 -6.39 4.78 -5.97
N MET A 210 -5.89 3.70 -5.34
CA MET A 210 -6.33 2.34 -5.62
C MET A 210 -7.11 1.77 -4.44
N ASP A 211 -8.37 1.49 -4.68
CA ASP A 211 -9.30 0.72 -3.85
C ASP A 211 -9.35 1.15 -2.38
N MET A 212 -9.61 2.44 -2.15
CA MET A 212 -9.72 3.03 -0.82
C MET A 212 -10.70 4.21 -0.81
N ALA A 213 -11.35 4.43 0.34
CA ALA A 213 -12.18 5.58 0.64
C ALA A 213 -11.60 6.36 1.82
N VAL A 214 -11.43 7.68 1.68
CA VAL A 214 -11.11 8.59 2.80
C VAL A 214 -12.37 9.25 3.34
N ARG A 215 -13.44 9.32 2.54
CA ARG A 215 -14.79 9.73 2.93
C ARG A 215 -15.81 8.95 2.16
N PHE A 216 -16.91 8.63 2.83
CA PHE A 216 -18.09 8.00 2.21
C PHE A 216 -19.07 9.05 1.72
N GLY A 217 -19.79 8.74 0.64
CA GLY A 217 -20.82 9.61 0.11
C GLY A 217 -22.13 9.56 0.93
N PRO A 218 -23.04 10.52 0.71
CA PRO A 218 -24.33 10.56 1.45
C PRO A 218 -25.17 9.29 1.31
N ARG A 219 -24.97 8.51 0.26
CA ARG A 219 -25.68 7.22 0.03
C ARG A 219 -25.07 6.07 0.81
N ASP A 220 -23.88 6.26 1.40
CA ASP A 220 -23.06 5.25 2.04
C ASP A 220 -22.94 5.52 3.55
N ALA A 221 -24.04 6.02 4.17
CA ALA A 221 -24.08 6.38 5.58
C ALA A 221 -23.77 5.20 6.52
N GLN A 222 -24.13 3.97 6.12
CA GLN A 222 -23.80 2.76 6.88
C GLN A 222 -22.28 2.52 6.94
N GLN A 223 -21.57 2.74 5.84
CA GLN A 223 -20.12 2.60 5.77
C GLN A 223 -19.40 3.65 6.63
N GLN A 224 -19.94 4.87 6.64
CA GLN A 224 -19.48 5.91 7.53
C GLN A 224 -19.70 5.54 9.00
N ALA A 225 -20.88 5.00 9.36
CA ALA A 225 -21.16 4.54 10.72
C ALA A 225 -20.17 3.44 11.15
N TRP A 226 -19.90 2.46 10.31
CA TRP A 226 -18.88 1.44 10.59
C TRP A 226 -17.47 2.01 10.76
N ALA A 227 -17.10 3.03 9.97
CA ALA A 227 -15.82 3.72 10.17
C ALA A 227 -15.78 4.42 11.53
N CYS A 228 -16.89 5.00 12.00
CA CYS A 228 -16.97 5.60 13.34
C CYS A 228 -16.81 4.54 14.44
N GLU A 229 -17.46 3.40 14.34
CA GLU A 229 -17.31 2.29 15.28
C GLU A 229 -15.86 1.80 15.35
N ARG A 230 -15.17 1.66 14.19
CA ARG A 230 -13.75 1.32 14.16
C ARG A 230 -12.87 2.39 14.78
N PHE A 231 -13.16 3.67 14.49
CA PHE A 231 -12.46 4.79 15.09
C PHE A 231 -12.55 4.78 16.62
N GLU A 232 -13.74 4.54 17.17
CA GLU A 232 -13.94 4.46 18.61
C GLU A 232 -13.15 3.31 19.23
N ALA A 233 -13.28 2.09 18.69
CA ALA A 233 -12.58 0.90 19.17
C ALA A 233 -11.04 1.05 19.14
N LEU A 234 -10.50 1.62 18.07
CA LEU A 234 -9.05 1.84 17.91
C LEU A 234 -8.56 2.99 18.79
N SER A 235 -9.40 4.02 19.01
CA SER A 235 -9.09 5.14 19.90
C SER A 235 -9.07 4.69 21.37
N ASP A 236 -9.92 3.73 21.77
CA ASP A 236 -9.89 3.11 23.07
C ASP A 236 -8.58 2.37 23.29
N ALA A 237 -8.20 1.51 22.36
CA ALA A 237 -6.94 0.79 22.40
C ALA A 237 -5.72 1.74 22.50
N ARG A 238 -5.76 2.87 21.78
CA ARG A 238 -4.73 3.91 21.88
C ARG A 238 -4.72 4.59 23.25
N ARG A 239 -5.89 4.86 23.83
CA ARG A 239 -6.01 5.44 25.19
C ARG A 239 -5.49 4.47 26.27
N GLU A 240 -5.59 3.18 26.05
CA GLU A 240 -4.99 2.12 26.89
C GLU A 240 -3.47 2.01 26.73
N GLY A 241 -2.85 2.82 25.89
CA GLY A 241 -1.41 2.89 25.67
C GLY A 241 -0.88 2.03 24.55
N ARG A 242 -1.74 1.38 23.77
CA ARG A 242 -1.31 0.65 22.57
C ARG A 242 -0.82 1.64 21.49
N LEU A 243 0.31 1.36 20.88
CA LEU A 243 0.95 2.22 19.86
C LEU A 243 1.15 1.48 18.52
N GLU A 244 1.05 0.16 18.53
CA GLU A 244 1.15 -0.69 17.36
C GLU A 244 -0.17 -1.44 17.11
N GLY A 245 -0.34 -1.94 15.88
CA GLY A 245 -1.51 -2.70 15.45
C GLY A 245 -2.42 -1.92 14.51
N GLY A 246 -3.52 -2.53 14.17
CA GLY A 246 -4.48 -1.99 13.21
C GLY A 246 -5.83 -2.69 13.28
N LEU A 247 -6.55 -2.70 12.17
CA LEU A 247 -7.89 -3.30 12.06
C LEU A 247 -7.90 -4.80 12.38
N LEU A 248 -6.79 -5.50 12.18
CA LEU A 248 -6.63 -6.92 12.46
C LEU A 248 -6.04 -7.21 13.85
N GLY A 249 -6.12 -6.26 14.78
CA GLY A 249 -5.60 -6.39 16.14
C GLY A 249 -4.12 -5.99 16.29
N PRO A 250 -3.49 -6.38 17.40
CA PRO A 250 -2.05 -6.20 17.60
C PRO A 250 -1.24 -7.13 16.70
N ALA A 251 -0.04 -6.69 16.29
CA ALA A 251 0.89 -7.45 15.46
C ALA A 251 0.22 -8.15 14.24
N PRO A 252 -0.56 -7.44 13.42
CA PRO A 252 -1.42 -8.06 12.39
C PRO A 252 -0.61 -8.86 11.38
N GLY A 253 0.58 -8.40 11.03
CA GLY A 253 1.43 -9.09 10.07
C GLY A 253 2.01 -10.40 10.59
N MET A 254 2.21 -10.54 11.89
CA MET A 254 2.66 -11.81 12.49
C MET A 254 1.61 -12.92 12.30
N MET A 255 0.34 -12.58 12.47
CA MET A 255 -0.76 -13.52 12.22
C MET A 255 -0.85 -13.88 10.73
N LEU A 256 -0.74 -12.90 9.83
CA LEU A 256 -0.74 -13.16 8.38
C LEU A 256 0.43 -14.05 7.95
N ARG A 257 1.64 -13.83 8.52
CA ARG A 257 2.80 -14.69 8.29
C ARG A 257 2.55 -16.13 8.76
N ALA A 258 2.03 -16.31 9.96
CA ALA A 258 1.74 -17.62 10.51
C ALA A 258 0.70 -18.38 9.65
N ILE A 259 -0.37 -17.71 9.24
CA ILE A 259 -1.37 -18.27 8.33
C ILE A 259 -0.72 -18.70 7.01
N GLY A 260 0.05 -17.83 6.37
CA GLY A 260 0.71 -18.12 5.10
C GLY A 260 1.75 -19.24 5.22
N GLN A 261 2.55 -19.24 6.28
CA GLN A 261 3.58 -20.26 6.54
C GLN A 261 2.96 -21.66 6.73
N LEU A 262 1.95 -21.77 7.60
CA LEU A 262 1.30 -23.04 7.89
C LEU A 262 0.50 -23.55 6.68
N ALA A 263 -0.16 -22.67 5.93
CA ALA A 263 -0.86 -23.04 4.71
C ALA A 263 0.10 -23.55 3.62
N ALA A 264 1.32 -23.04 3.56
CA ALA A 264 2.32 -23.51 2.61
C ALA A 264 2.99 -24.82 3.05
N SER A 265 3.34 -24.98 4.34
CA SER A 265 4.12 -26.13 4.83
C SER A 265 3.24 -27.33 5.20
N GLU A 266 2.07 -27.09 5.77
CA GLU A 266 1.16 -28.11 6.32
C GLU A 266 -0.30 -27.84 5.93
N PRO A 267 -0.65 -27.78 4.62
CA PRO A 267 -1.95 -27.31 4.16
C PRO A 267 -3.14 -28.14 4.68
N THR A 268 -2.97 -29.43 4.88
CA THR A 268 -4.02 -30.36 5.31
C THR A 268 -4.12 -30.57 6.83
N ALA A 269 -3.11 -30.08 7.58
CA ALA A 269 -3.13 -30.20 9.03
C ALA A 269 -4.20 -29.26 9.63
N PRO A 270 -4.85 -29.69 10.76
CA PRO A 270 -5.76 -28.80 11.51
C PRO A 270 -5.02 -27.54 11.98
N SER A 271 -5.60 -26.37 11.74
CA SER A 271 -4.97 -25.11 12.15
C SER A 271 -5.09 -24.88 13.66
N LEU A 272 -3.95 -24.67 14.31
CA LEU A 272 -3.88 -24.32 15.73
C LEU A 272 -3.97 -22.81 15.98
N LEU A 273 -4.09 -22.01 14.93
CA LEU A 273 -4.20 -20.54 15.03
C LEU A 273 -5.61 -20.07 15.44
N VAL A 274 -6.60 -20.96 15.36
CA VAL A 274 -8.00 -20.65 15.68
C VAL A 274 -8.63 -21.76 16.50
N GLU A 275 -9.67 -21.43 17.24
CA GLU A 275 -10.44 -22.42 18.00
C GLU A 275 -11.29 -23.33 17.07
N PRO A 276 -11.65 -24.55 17.53
CA PRO A 276 -12.64 -25.35 16.82
C PRO A 276 -13.95 -24.56 16.63
N ASP A 277 -14.68 -24.90 15.59
CA ASP A 277 -15.97 -24.29 15.26
C ASP A 277 -15.95 -22.76 15.04
N VAL A 278 -14.77 -22.19 14.72
CA VAL A 278 -14.63 -20.75 14.41
C VAL A 278 -15.50 -20.30 13.23
N PHE A 279 -15.85 -21.21 12.33
CA PHE A 279 -16.72 -20.93 11.18
C PHE A 279 -18.19 -21.33 11.41
N GLY A 280 -18.55 -21.69 12.62
CA GLY A 280 -19.90 -22.06 13.03
C GLY A 280 -19.96 -23.45 13.72
N PRO A 281 -21.03 -23.70 14.49
CA PRO A 281 -21.18 -24.92 15.26
C PRO A 281 -21.08 -26.18 14.38
N GLY A 282 -20.25 -27.14 14.80
CA GLY A 282 -20.07 -28.43 14.11
C GLY A 282 -19.13 -28.41 12.91
N THR A 283 -18.47 -27.26 12.62
CA THR A 283 -17.49 -27.19 11.51
C THR A 283 -16.14 -27.80 11.90
N GLY A 284 -15.89 -28.01 13.20
CA GLY A 284 -14.62 -28.50 13.69
C GLY A 284 -13.48 -27.49 13.52
N ARG A 285 -12.24 -28.00 13.56
CA ARG A 285 -11.06 -27.18 13.33
C ARG A 285 -10.72 -27.15 11.85
N PRO A 286 -10.64 -25.95 11.21
CA PRO A 286 -10.29 -25.84 9.79
C PRO A 286 -8.86 -26.34 9.55
N THR A 287 -8.56 -26.79 8.34
CA THR A 287 -7.17 -26.98 7.90
C THR A 287 -6.47 -25.64 7.73
N ASN A 288 -5.13 -25.64 7.76
CA ASN A 288 -4.33 -24.42 7.52
C ASN A 288 -4.65 -23.79 6.16
N ARG A 289 -4.80 -24.62 5.10
CA ARG A 289 -5.24 -24.13 3.78
C ARG A 289 -6.61 -23.45 3.86
N LYS A 290 -7.61 -24.12 4.48
CA LYS A 290 -8.98 -23.57 4.59
C LYS A 290 -8.98 -22.25 5.34
N LEU A 291 -8.23 -22.14 6.45
CA LEU A 291 -8.09 -20.88 7.20
C LEU A 291 -7.53 -19.76 6.32
N ALA A 292 -6.46 -20.01 5.55
CA ALA A 292 -5.86 -19.01 4.67
C ALA A 292 -6.83 -18.56 3.56
N VAL A 293 -7.55 -19.49 2.94
CA VAL A 293 -8.52 -19.18 1.88
C VAL A 293 -9.70 -18.38 2.44
N VAL A 294 -10.22 -18.76 3.62
CA VAL A 294 -11.32 -18.03 4.28
C VAL A 294 -10.84 -16.64 4.74
N ALA A 295 -9.64 -16.52 5.28
CA ALA A 295 -9.09 -15.23 5.70
C ALA A 295 -8.97 -14.24 4.51
N ALA A 296 -8.64 -14.73 3.33
CA ALA A 296 -8.57 -13.92 2.13
C ALA A 296 -9.93 -13.68 1.45
N GLY A 297 -10.75 -14.72 1.33
CA GLY A 297 -12.01 -14.67 0.56
C GLY A 297 -13.22 -14.19 1.37
N ALA A 298 -13.15 -14.22 2.70
CA ALA A 298 -14.19 -13.71 3.60
C ALA A 298 -13.56 -12.84 4.71
N THR A 299 -12.69 -11.93 4.35
CA THR A 299 -11.89 -11.11 5.27
C THR A 299 -12.75 -10.40 6.32
N SER A 300 -13.85 -9.79 5.91
CA SER A 300 -14.76 -9.08 6.81
C SER A 300 -15.54 -10.02 7.75
N VAL A 301 -15.66 -11.30 7.45
CA VAL A 301 -16.32 -12.29 8.30
C VAL A 301 -15.34 -12.82 9.36
N LEU A 302 -14.12 -13.18 8.96
CA LEU A 302 -13.12 -13.72 9.87
C LEU A 302 -12.65 -12.71 10.91
N PHE A 303 -12.57 -11.44 10.51
CA PHE A 303 -12.14 -10.33 11.37
C PHE A 303 -13.33 -9.50 11.90
N ALA A 304 -14.49 -10.12 12.05
CA ALA A 304 -15.77 -9.52 12.41
C ALA A 304 -15.90 -8.82 13.79
N PRO A 305 -14.95 -8.87 14.73
CA PRO A 305 -15.01 -7.95 15.88
C PRO A 305 -14.97 -6.48 15.45
N LEU A 306 -14.41 -6.20 14.27
CA LEU A 306 -14.45 -4.89 13.60
C LEU A 306 -15.48 -4.96 12.48
N GLN A 307 -16.44 -4.04 12.46
CA GLN A 307 -17.41 -3.93 11.39
C GLN A 307 -16.70 -3.90 10.02
N PRO A 308 -17.30 -4.45 8.96
CA PRO A 308 -16.66 -4.49 7.65
C PRO A 308 -16.38 -3.07 7.14
N ILE A 309 -15.31 -2.93 6.35
CA ILE A 309 -14.96 -1.65 5.69
C ILE A 309 -16.13 -1.25 4.78
N VAL A 310 -16.57 -2.19 3.94
CA VAL A 310 -17.78 -2.12 3.12
C VAL A 310 -18.45 -3.50 3.07
N PRO A 311 -19.72 -3.61 2.68
CA PRO A 311 -20.41 -4.91 2.61
C PRO A 311 -19.64 -5.88 1.68
N GLY A 312 -19.42 -7.09 2.14
CA GLY A 312 -18.73 -8.13 1.37
C GLY A 312 -17.26 -7.85 1.05
N TYR A 313 -16.61 -6.94 1.78
CA TYR A 313 -15.17 -6.67 1.60
C TYR A 313 -14.35 -7.94 1.84
N HIS A 314 -13.49 -8.25 0.88
CA HIS A 314 -12.53 -9.34 0.96
C HIS A 314 -11.23 -9.01 0.24
N LEU A 315 -10.18 -9.72 0.62
CA LEU A 315 -8.85 -9.52 0.06
C LEU A 315 -8.75 -10.12 -1.35
N LEU A 316 -9.26 -11.34 -1.54
CA LEU A 316 -9.23 -12.09 -2.80
C LEU A 316 -10.58 -12.71 -3.12
N GLY A 317 -11.01 -12.64 -4.37
CA GLY A 317 -12.23 -13.28 -4.84
C GLY A 317 -12.17 -14.80 -4.73
N SER A 318 -13.30 -15.41 -4.34
CA SER A 318 -13.37 -16.86 -4.06
C SER A 318 -14.69 -17.45 -4.48
N THR A 319 -14.71 -18.77 -4.66
CA THR A 319 -15.94 -19.57 -4.79
C THR A 319 -16.28 -20.22 -3.45
N PRO A 320 -17.57 -20.17 -3.01
CA PRO A 320 -17.98 -20.74 -1.74
C PRO A 320 -18.20 -22.25 -1.80
N ASP A 321 -18.07 -22.90 -0.65
CA ASP A 321 -18.53 -24.28 -0.42
C ASP A 321 -20.06 -24.32 -0.15
N ALA A 322 -20.57 -25.49 0.20
CA ALA A 322 -22.00 -25.71 0.51
C ALA A 322 -22.47 -24.92 1.74
N MET A 323 -21.57 -24.48 2.61
CA MET A 323 -21.88 -23.64 3.79
C MET A 323 -21.72 -22.14 3.51
N GLY A 324 -21.36 -21.77 2.29
CA GLY A 324 -21.11 -20.38 1.89
C GLY A 324 -19.72 -19.85 2.27
N LEU A 325 -18.82 -20.70 2.79
CA LEU A 325 -17.46 -20.30 3.12
C LEU A 325 -16.52 -20.43 1.91
N PRO A 326 -15.56 -19.52 1.72
CA PRO A 326 -14.56 -19.63 0.67
C PRO A 326 -13.89 -21.02 0.62
N GLU A 327 -13.95 -21.67 -0.54
CA GLU A 327 -13.35 -22.99 -0.78
C GLU A 327 -12.15 -22.93 -1.69
N GLN A 328 -12.21 -22.07 -2.71
CA GLN A 328 -11.14 -21.86 -3.68
C GLN A 328 -11.04 -20.39 -4.05
N LEU A 329 -9.84 -19.90 -4.33
CA LEU A 329 -9.66 -18.58 -4.90
C LEU A 329 -10.01 -18.59 -6.38
N THR A 330 -10.68 -17.54 -6.85
CA THR A 330 -11.16 -17.43 -8.24
C THR A 330 -10.09 -16.87 -9.18
N PHE A 331 -9.38 -15.83 -8.74
CA PHE A 331 -8.50 -15.05 -9.62
C PHE A 331 -7.01 -15.23 -9.29
N THR A 332 -6.69 -15.56 -8.04
CA THR A 332 -5.33 -15.65 -7.52
C THR A 332 -4.99 -17.11 -7.18
N ARG A 333 -3.77 -17.54 -7.45
CA ARG A 333 -3.27 -18.88 -7.09
C ARG A 333 -3.06 -18.98 -5.58
N GLU A 334 -3.53 -20.06 -4.95
CA GLU A 334 -3.43 -20.24 -3.51
C GLU A 334 -1.99 -20.22 -3.01
N GLY A 335 -1.07 -20.91 -3.69
CA GLY A 335 0.34 -20.90 -3.31
C GLY A 335 0.94 -19.49 -3.35
N TYR A 336 0.49 -18.64 -4.28
CA TYR A 336 0.93 -17.24 -4.34
C TYR A 336 0.34 -16.42 -3.18
N LEU A 337 -0.91 -16.65 -2.78
CA LEU A 337 -1.47 -16.08 -1.54
C LEU A 337 -0.63 -16.47 -0.32
N PHE A 338 -0.21 -17.76 -0.21
CA PHE A 338 0.55 -18.22 0.94
C PHE A 338 1.93 -17.53 1.01
N GLU A 339 2.63 -17.39 -0.11
CA GLU A 339 3.87 -16.59 -0.19
C GLU A 339 3.64 -15.12 0.15
N TYR A 340 2.53 -14.53 -0.31
CA TYR A 340 2.15 -13.15 -0.05
C TYR A 340 1.93 -12.92 1.46
N GLY A 341 1.21 -13.82 2.13
CA GLY A 341 1.02 -13.79 3.59
C GLY A 341 2.34 -13.80 4.35
N GLN A 342 3.28 -14.65 3.95
CA GLN A 342 4.61 -14.76 4.59
C GLN A 342 5.44 -13.47 4.52
N ARG A 343 5.14 -12.58 3.57
CA ARG A 343 5.84 -11.30 3.36
C ARG A 343 5.20 -10.12 4.10
N ALA A 344 4.18 -10.35 4.92
CA ALA A 344 3.55 -9.29 5.67
C ALA A 344 4.55 -8.59 6.61
N ALA A 345 4.44 -7.26 6.74
CA ALA A 345 5.20 -6.49 7.74
C ALA A 345 4.66 -6.83 9.14
N PRO A 346 5.52 -7.09 10.15
CA PRO A 346 5.07 -7.59 11.45
C PRO A 346 4.08 -6.65 12.14
N TYR A 347 4.34 -5.36 12.10
CA TYR A 347 3.66 -4.34 12.88
C TYR A 347 3.15 -3.20 11.98
N GLN A 348 2.31 -2.35 12.56
CA GLN A 348 1.76 -1.15 11.94
C GLN A 348 1.59 -0.06 12.99
N SER A 349 1.61 1.22 12.59
CA SER A 349 1.34 2.32 13.52
C SER A 349 -0.16 2.44 13.79
N LEU A 350 -0.57 2.30 15.05
CA LEU A 350 -1.96 2.47 15.45
C LEU A 350 -2.45 3.91 15.24
N ASN A 351 -1.59 4.92 15.44
CA ASN A 351 -1.97 6.32 15.24
C ASN A 351 -2.41 6.62 13.82
N GLU A 352 -1.67 6.11 12.81
CA GLU A 352 -2.04 6.25 11.41
C GLU A 352 -3.42 5.64 11.13
N VAL A 353 -3.70 4.46 11.70
CA VAL A 353 -4.98 3.76 11.52
C VAL A 353 -6.13 4.54 12.15
N VAL A 354 -5.96 4.99 13.40
CA VAL A 354 -6.96 5.82 14.10
C VAL A 354 -7.31 7.08 13.32
N GLU A 355 -6.31 7.80 12.82
CA GLU A 355 -6.53 9.03 12.06
C GLU A 355 -7.22 8.77 10.71
N THR A 356 -6.92 7.64 10.07
CA THR A 356 -7.64 7.23 8.85
C THR A 356 -9.11 6.95 9.13
N GLU A 357 -9.42 6.21 10.20
CA GLU A 357 -10.81 5.90 10.54
C GLU A 357 -11.56 7.16 11.02
N ALA A 358 -10.90 8.10 11.70
CA ALA A 358 -11.46 9.41 12.01
C ALA A 358 -11.89 10.14 10.74
N TRP A 359 -11.03 10.13 9.72
CA TRP A 359 -11.33 10.75 8.43
C TRP A 359 -12.51 10.06 7.72
N ALA A 360 -12.51 8.74 7.64
CA ALA A 360 -13.57 7.96 7.03
C ALA A 360 -14.92 8.07 7.79
N CYS A 361 -14.87 8.24 9.11
CA CYS A 361 -16.04 8.57 9.95
C CYS A 361 -16.63 9.96 9.66
N GLY A 362 -15.87 10.83 9.01
CA GLY A 362 -16.32 12.19 8.68
C GLY A 362 -16.01 13.23 9.75
N LEU A 363 -15.14 12.89 10.71
CA LEU A 363 -14.66 13.85 11.69
C LEU A 363 -13.83 14.95 11.03
N ASP A 364 -13.71 16.09 11.69
CA ASP A 364 -12.83 17.18 11.28
C ASP A 364 -11.37 16.74 11.43
N VAL A 365 -10.64 16.73 10.32
CA VAL A 365 -9.25 16.30 10.24
C VAL A 365 -8.45 17.28 9.37
N PRO A 366 -7.16 17.50 9.64
CA PRO A 366 -6.37 18.48 8.89
C PRO A 366 -5.97 18.01 7.46
N TYR A 367 -6.44 16.84 7.04
CA TYR A 367 -5.98 16.16 5.82
C TYR A 367 -6.85 16.45 4.59
N ASP A 368 -7.96 17.19 4.71
CA ASP A 368 -8.89 17.45 3.59
C ASP A 368 -9.21 18.92 3.32
N ASP A 369 -8.73 19.83 4.15
CA ASP A 369 -8.99 21.30 4.04
C ASP A 369 -8.71 21.88 2.65
N ARG A 370 -7.76 21.31 1.94
CA ARG A 370 -7.20 21.84 0.68
C ARG A 370 -7.32 20.91 -0.51
N LEU A 371 -7.94 19.74 -0.37
CA LEU A 371 -8.11 18.77 -1.46
C LEU A 371 -8.75 19.38 -2.71
N ARG A 372 -9.70 20.34 -2.53
CA ARG A 372 -10.30 21.10 -3.64
C ARG A 372 -9.30 21.91 -4.49
N HIS A 373 -8.08 22.13 -3.99
CA HIS A 373 -7.01 22.81 -4.72
C HIS A 373 -6.06 21.85 -5.45
N VAL A 374 -6.21 20.56 -5.24
CA VAL A 374 -5.50 19.51 -5.98
C VAL A 374 -6.20 19.33 -7.33
N LYS A 375 -5.52 19.64 -8.42
CA LYS A 375 -6.10 19.69 -9.79
C LYS A 375 -5.38 18.79 -10.78
N VAL A 376 -4.52 17.90 -10.30
CA VAL A 376 -3.84 16.92 -11.15
C VAL A 376 -4.84 15.93 -11.73
N PRO A 377 -4.58 15.32 -12.92
CA PRO A 377 -5.34 14.19 -13.40
C PRO A 377 -5.44 13.08 -12.38
N VAL A 378 -6.57 12.38 -12.32
CA VAL A 378 -6.83 11.31 -11.35
C VAL A 378 -7.30 10.05 -12.07
N LEU A 379 -6.69 8.91 -11.73
CA LEU A 379 -7.20 7.59 -12.06
C LEU A 379 -7.59 6.86 -10.78
N TYR A 380 -8.89 6.77 -10.49
CA TYR A 380 -9.36 5.87 -9.44
C TYR A 380 -9.44 4.43 -9.96
N VAL A 381 -8.87 3.48 -9.20
CA VAL A 381 -8.98 2.05 -9.50
C VAL A 381 -9.68 1.36 -8.34
N GLY A 382 -10.85 0.78 -8.57
CA GLY A 382 -11.64 0.06 -7.57
C GLY A 382 -11.76 -1.42 -7.89
N ALA A 383 -11.69 -2.29 -6.87
CA ALA A 383 -12.01 -3.71 -6.95
C ALA A 383 -13.42 -3.94 -6.42
N ALA A 384 -14.31 -4.53 -7.20
CA ALA A 384 -15.73 -4.65 -6.83
C ALA A 384 -15.95 -5.41 -5.52
N GLY A 385 -15.14 -6.42 -5.21
CA GLY A 385 -15.13 -7.15 -3.94
C GLY A 385 -14.26 -6.53 -2.85
N GLY A 386 -13.46 -5.51 -3.19
CA GLY A 386 -12.75 -4.65 -2.23
C GLY A 386 -13.59 -3.45 -1.79
N VAL A 387 -12.99 -2.26 -1.80
CA VAL A 387 -13.70 -0.99 -1.54
C VAL A 387 -14.56 -0.59 -2.74
N GLY A 388 -14.04 -0.77 -3.96
CA GLY A 388 -14.78 -0.58 -5.22
C GLY A 388 -15.39 0.82 -5.33
N ARG A 389 -16.68 0.88 -5.73
CA ARG A 389 -17.42 2.14 -5.93
C ARG A 389 -17.48 3.06 -4.69
N TYR A 390 -17.33 2.52 -3.49
CA TYR A 390 -17.38 3.31 -2.25
C TYR A 390 -16.21 4.30 -2.12
N GLY A 391 -15.10 4.07 -2.85
CA GLY A 391 -13.99 5.01 -2.91
C GLY A 391 -14.19 6.17 -3.90
N GLU A 392 -15.14 6.08 -4.82
CA GLU A 392 -15.38 7.11 -5.85
C GLU A 392 -15.72 8.48 -5.26
N HIS A 393 -16.49 8.51 -4.17
CA HIS A 393 -16.83 9.77 -3.50
C HIS A 393 -15.58 10.52 -3.03
N SER A 394 -14.56 9.82 -2.56
CA SER A 394 -13.31 10.44 -2.10
C SER A 394 -12.60 11.22 -3.21
N VAL A 395 -12.71 10.76 -4.46
CA VAL A 395 -12.14 11.47 -5.62
C VAL A 395 -12.85 12.81 -5.86
N THR A 396 -14.13 12.92 -5.53
CA THR A 396 -14.89 14.17 -5.71
C THR A 396 -14.46 15.29 -4.75
N LEU A 397 -13.70 14.97 -3.70
CA LEU A 397 -13.10 15.95 -2.79
C LEU A 397 -11.97 16.74 -3.47
N LEU A 398 -11.35 16.17 -4.50
CA LEU A 398 -10.31 16.81 -5.28
C LEU A 398 -10.90 17.85 -6.24
N GLY A 399 -10.14 18.88 -6.54
CA GLY A 399 -10.51 19.91 -7.53
C GLY A 399 -10.16 19.52 -8.96
N SER A 400 -9.82 18.27 -9.23
CA SER A 400 -9.52 17.76 -10.57
C SER A 400 -10.77 17.79 -11.45
N ARG A 401 -10.57 18.10 -12.74
CA ARG A 401 -11.59 17.98 -13.79
C ARG A 401 -11.30 16.85 -14.76
N ASP A 402 -10.17 16.22 -14.59
CA ASP A 402 -9.67 15.10 -15.38
C ASP A 402 -9.65 13.86 -14.47
N VAL A 403 -10.78 13.16 -14.42
CA VAL A 403 -11.00 12.01 -13.56
C VAL A 403 -11.40 10.81 -14.41
N THR A 404 -10.62 9.75 -14.32
CA THR A 404 -10.93 8.44 -14.88
C THR A 404 -11.24 7.47 -13.74
N VAL A 405 -12.29 6.67 -13.88
CA VAL A 405 -12.63 5.58 -12.97
C VAL A 405 -12.45 4.26 -13.68
N LEU A 406 -11.69 3.37 -13.08
CA LEU A 406 -11.48 1.99 -13.52
C LEU A 406 -12.07 1.06 -12.46
N ASP A 407 -13.33 0.66 -12.62
CA ASP A 407 -14.01 -0.31 -11.76
C ASP A 407 -13.73 -1.73 -12.29
N ILE A 408 -12.99 -2.52 -11.50
CA ILE A 408 -12.65 -3.91 -11.83
C ILE A 408 -13.77 -4.80 -11.29
N ARG A 409 -14.69 -5.12 -12.18
CA ARG A 409 -15.90 -5.87 -11.89
C ARG A 409 -16.07 -7.03 -12.88
N THR A 410 -16.34 -8.21 -12.35
CA THR A 410 -16.62 -9.42 -13.16
C THR A 410 -18.00 -9.99 -12.92
N LEU A 411 -18.62 -9.64 -11.78
CA LEU A 411 -19.95 -10.12 -11.35
C LEU A 411 -20.91 -8.95 -11.11
N PRO A 412 -22.22 -9.19 -11.10
CA PRO A 412 -23.20 -8.19 -10.67
C PRO A 412 -22.98 -7.74 -9.23
N GLU A 413 -23.39 -6.51 -8.88
CA GLU A 413 -23.24 -5.92 -7.54
C GLU A 413 -23.76 -6.84 -6.42
N ALA A 414 -24.84 -7.58 -6.65
CA ALA A 414 -25.39 -8.53 -5.66
C ALA A 414 -24.45 -9.70 -5.33
N ALA A 415 -23.48 -9.98 -6.20
CA ALA A 415 -22.49 -11.04 -6.03
C ALA A 415 -21.08 -10.50 -5.70
N ARG A 416 -20.98 -9.23 -5.28
CA ARG A 416 -19.70 -8.58 -5.00
C ARG A 416 -18.83 -9.32 -3.98
N ALA A 417 -19.43 -10.05 -3.05
CA ALA A 417 -18.70 -10.87 -2.05
C ALA A 417 -17.86 -12.01 -2.67
N LEU A 418 -18.06 -12.29 -3.96
CA LEU A 418 -17.32 -13.31 -4.73
C LEU A 418 -16.46 -12.71 -5.85
N ASP A 419 -16.59 -11.38 -6.08
CA ASP A 419 -15.94 -10.70 -7.19
C ASP A 419 -14.48 -10.38 -6.88
N TYR A 420 -13.82 -9.68 -7.76
CA TYR A 420 -12.43 -9.25 -7.72
C TYR A 420 -12.12 -8.52 -6.41
N GLY A 421 -11.26 -9.10 -5.58
CA GLY A 421 -10.97 -8.60 -4.24
C GLY A 421 -9.89 -7.50 -4.22
N HIS A 422 -9.69 -6.94 -3.05
CA HIS A 422 -8.79 -5.82 -2.78
C HIS A 422 -7.34 -6.03 -3.27
N ALA A 423 -6.79 -7.23 -3.03
CA ALA A 423 -5.43 -7.59 -3.44
C ALA A 423 -5.37 -8.31 -4.79
N ASP A 424 -6.51 -8.75 -5.37
CA ASP A 424 -6.54 -9.26 -6.73
C ASP A 424 -6.05 -8.23 -7.76
N LEU A 425 -6.14 -6.92 -7.45
CA LEU A 425 -5.56 -5.85 -8.26
C LEU A 425 -4.05 -6.07 -8.55
N PHE A 426 -3.36 -6.86 -7.73
CA PHE A 426 -1.93 -7.14 -7.83
C PHE A 426 -1.60 -8.62 -7.99
N LEU A 427 -2.42 -9.52 -7.41
CA LEU A 427 -2.11 -10.94 -7.29
C LEU A 427 -2.82 -11.81 -8.32
N ALA A 428 -3.93 -11.34 -8.91
CA ALA A 428 -4.70 -12.11 -9.87
C ALA A 428 -3.89 -12.45 -11.13
N ASP A 429 -4.12 -13.64 -11.68
CA ASP A 429 -3.48 -14.09 -12.91
C ASP A 429 -3.76 -13.16 -14.11
N ASP A 430 -4.93 -12.54 -14.13
CA ASP A 430 -5.36 -11.61 -15.18
C ASP A 430 -5.21 -10.12 -14.82
N ALA A 431 -4.64 -9.77 -13.64
CA ALA A 431 -4.43 -8.39 -13.20
C ALA A 431 -3.67 -7.55 -14.23
N ARG A 432 -2.72 -8.14 -14.94
CA ARG A 432 -2.00 -7.47 -16.03
C ARG A 432 -2.94 -6.94 -17.12
N VAL A 433 -3.98 -7.67 -17.45
CA VAL A 433 -4.91 -7.29 -18.52
C VAL A 433 -5.97 -6.32 -18.01
N ARG A 434 -6.54 -6.61 -16.84
CA ARG A 434 -7.67 -5.85 -16.30
C ARG A 434 -7.25 -4.54 -15.63
N VAL A 435 -6.09 -4.53 -14.97
CA VAL A 435 -5.64 -3.44 -14.10
C VAL A 435 -4.43 -2.73 -14.68
N TRP A 436 -3.32 -3.46 -14.89
CA TRP A 436 -2.02 -2.83 -15.12
C TRP A 436 -1.88 -2.22 -16.52
N ARG A 437 -2.47 -2.85 -17.54
CA ARG A 437 -2.44 -2.31 -18.92
C ARG A 437 -3.24 -1.02 -19.03
N PRO A 438 -4.50 -0.91 -18.56
CA PRO A 438 -5.23 0.36 -18.50
C PRO A 438 -4.49 1.43 -17.69
N LEU A 439 -3.92 1.08 -16.52
CA LEU A 439 -3.13 1.99 -15.69
C LEU A 439 -1.89 2.50 -16.46
N LEU A 440 -1.15 1.63 -17.13
CA LEU A 440 -0.01 2.02 -17.96
C LEU A 440 -0.43 2.96 -19.10
N GLN A 441 -1.56 2.68 -19.75
CA GLN A 441 -2.09 3.55 -20.82
C GLN A 441 -2.39 4.94 -20.25
N TRP A 442 -3.01 5.02 -19.09
CA TRP A 442 -3.27 6.27 -18.42
C TRP A 442 -1.96 7.01 -18.05
N VAL A 443 -0.98 6.34 -17.45
CA VAL A 443 0.35 6.92 -17.12
C VAL A 443 1.05 7.46 -18.37
N ARG A 444 0.87 6.82 -19.54
CA ARG A 444 1.47 7.28 -20.79
C ARG A 444 0.75 8.48 -21.40
N ALA A 445 -0.54 8.63 -21.11
CA ALA A 445 -1.37 9.72 -21.65
C ALA A 445 -1.20 11.02 -20.86
N HIS A 446 -0.93 10.93 -19.58
CA HIS A 446 -0.77 12.07 -18.66
C HIS A 446 0.68 12.23 -18.22
#